data_cc91c961b3a84cb7bfddcbf4bb2db9e6
#
_entry.id   cc91c961b3a84cb7bfddcbf4bb2db9e6
#
_cell.length_a   1.000
_cell.length_b   1.000
_cell.length_c   1.000
_cell.angle_alpha   90.00
_cell.angle_beta   90.00
_cell.angle_gamma   90.00
#
_symmetry.space_group_name_H-M   'P 1'
#
loop_
_entity.id
_entity.type
_entity.pdbx_description
1 polymer ?
#
loop_
_entity_poly.entity_id
_entity_poly.type
_entity_poly.pdbx_seq_one_letter_code
_entity_poly.pdbx_strand_id
1 'polypeptide(L)'
;MRYDMEISLEEIFSGKKGIIHISTKIKCKSCNGNGHETDSKPETCPTCEGHGQVRTSQGFFTIQQTCPDCRGEGEVIKNPCKSCGGSGRVDKKKSLLVEIPAGVEDATKIRLTGEGEAGIKGGPSGDLYIFIIEKPHSIFKRDVNNLYLQAPIPMISAVLGGAIEVPTLDGSIVKVKIPAGTQSGSNFRLSNKGLPEIRQKTRGDLFLEAFVETPVNLSKKQKDLLKQFEEDKNQKFKSP
;
A
#
# COMPACT_ATOMS: atom_id res chain seq x y z
N MET A 1 4.14 9.38 13.06
CA MET A 1 3.50 8.07 13.20
C MET A 1 3.27 7.46 11.82
N ARG A 2 3.39 6.12 11.65
CA ARG A 2 3.18 5.40 10.38
C ARG A 2 2.03 4.40 10.52
N TYR A 3 1.23 4.29 9.46
CA TYR A 3 0.17 3.29 9.32
C TYR A 3 0.22 2.74 7.89
N ASP A 4 0.33 1.43 7.75
CA ASP A 4 0.35 0.75 6.45
C ASP A 4 -1.08 0.27 6.15
N MET A 5 -1.62 0.69 5.00
CA MET A 5 -2.98 0.38 4.57
C MET A 5 -2.96 -0.41 3.28
N GLU A 6 -3.41 -1.66 3.37
CA GLU A 6 -3.55 -2.54 2.22
C GLU A 6 -4.85 -2.25 1.48
N ILE A 7 -4.78 -2.12 0.15
CA ILE A 7 -5.92 -1.89 -0.72
C ILE A 7 -5.89 -2.82 -1.94
N SER A 8 -7.06 -3.21 -2.44
CA SER A 8 -7.17 -4.02 -3.65
C SER A 8 -7.21 -3.15 -4.92
N LEU A 9 -7.03 -3.76 -6.09
CA LEU A 9 -7.12 -3.05 -7.37
C LEU A 9 -8.50 -2.45 -7.61
N GLU A 10 -9.57 -3.11 -7.19
CA GLU A 10 -10.95 -2.62 -7.28
C GLU A 10 -11.16 -1.38 -6.40
N GLU A 11 -10.56 -1.39 -5.21
CA GLU A 11 -10.58 -0.22 -4.31
C GLU A 11 -9.75 0.93 -4.86
N ILE A 12 -8.64 0.64 -5.53
CA ILE A 12 -7.86 1.66 -6.25
C ILE A 12 -8.66 2.22 -7.42
N PHE A 13 -9.39 1.36 -8.13
CA PHE A 13 -10.21 1.76 -9.26
C PHE A 13 -11.35 2.71 -8.86
N SER A 14 -12.07 2.37 -7.80
CA SER A 14 -13.26 3.13 -7.34
C SER A 14 -12.93 4.28 -6.39
N GLY A 15 -11.74 4.27 -5.79
CA GLY A 15 -11.44 5.01 -4.59
C GLY A 15 -12.05 4.34 -3.35
N LYS A 16 -11.49 4.66 -2.17
CA LYS A 16 -11.93 4.06 -0.91
C LYS A 16 -12.10 5.11 0.17
N LYS A 17 -13.25 5.09 0.85
CA LYS A 17 -13.43 5.77 2.14
C LYS A 17 -13.45 4.70 3.23
N GLY A 18 -12.52 4.78 4.15
CA GLY A 18 -12.38 3.77 5.19
C GLY A 18 -12.09 4.40 6.56
N ILE A 19 -12.49 3.69 7.62
CA ILE A 19 -12.15 4.07 8.98
C ILE A 19 -10.94 3.23 9.40
N ILE A 20 -9.88 3.89 9.83
CA ILE A 20 -8.72 3.24 10.43
C ILE A 20 -8.76 3.39 11.93
N HIS A 21 -8.32 2.37 12.64
CA HIS A 21 -8.19 2.37 14.09
C HIS A 21 -6.72 2.41 14.47
N ILE A 22 -6.33 3.45 15.16
CA ILE A 22 -4.95 3.63 15.59
C ILE A 22 -4.87 3.74 17.11
N SER A 23 -3.80 3.21 17.69
CA SER A 23 -3.43 3.46 19.07
C SER A 23 -2.39 4.55 19.09
N THR A 24 -2.70 5.67 19.69
CA THR A 24 -1.82 6.85 19.71
C THR A 24 -1.78 7.45 21.10
N LYS A 25 -0.70 8.17 21.41
CA LYS A 25 -0.58 8.95 22.64
C LYS A 25 -1.21 10.32 22.45
N ILE A 26 -2.19 10.64 23.25
CA ILE A 26 -2.83 11.95 23.27
C ILE A 26 -2.35 12.77 24.47
N LYS A 27 -2.49 14.08 24.39
CA LYS A 27 -2.21 15.00 25.48
C LYS A 27 -3.04 14.63 26.70
N CYS A 28 -2.39 14.47 27.84
CA CYS A 28 -3.07 14.20 29.11
C CYS A 28 -3.95 15.38 29.50
N LYS A 29 -5.25 15.13 29.66
CA LYS A 29 -6.21 16.19 30.02
C LYS A 29 -6.03 16.72 31.43
N SER A 30 -5.58 15.87 32.37
CA SER A 30 -5.44 16.25 33.78
C SER A 30 -4.31 17.25 34.01
N CYS A 31 -3.21 17.15 33.30
CA CYS A 31 -2.07 18.06 33.43
C CYS A 31 -1.81 18.90 32.17
N ASN A 32 -2.72 18.88 31.19
CA ASN A 32 -2.56 19.60 29.93
C ASN A 32 -1.21 19.35 29.23
N GLY A 33 -0.67 18.12 29.37
CA GLY A 33 0.57 17.71 28.75
C GLY A 33 1.84 18.05 29.52
N ASN A 34 1.76 18.76 30.66
CA ASN A 34 2.94 19.20 31.41
C ASN A 34 3.61 18.09 32.25
N GLY A 35 2.89 17.01 32.54
CA GLY A 35 3.43 15.86 33.27
C GLY A 35 3.39 15.99 34.79
N HIS A 36 3.14 17.16 35.34
CA HIS A 36 3.05 17.42 36.80
C HIS A 36 1.61 17.73 37.24
N GLU A 37 1.33 17.62 38.52
CA GLU A 37 0.05 18.08 39.12
C GLU A 37 -0.12 19.59 38.93
N THR A 38 -1.38 20.05 38.87
CA THR A 38 -1.75 21.43 38.49
C THR A 38 -1.09 22.49 39.36
N ASP A 39 -0.83 22.16 40.64
CA ASP A 39 -0.26 23.07 41.63
C ASP A 39 1.25 22.93 41.83
N SER A 40 1.91 22.08 41.04
CA SER A 40 3.35 21.86 41.12
C SER A 40 4.05 22.33 39.85
N LYS A 41 5.29 22.78 39.97
CA LYS A 41 6.16 23.14 38.85
C LYS A 41 7.37 22.21 38.85
N PRO A 42 7.96 21.92 37.68
CA PRO A 42 9.26 21.26 37.61
C PRO A 42 10.30 22.10 38.39
N GLU A 43 11.17 21.41 39.13
CA GLU A 43 12.30 22.05 39.82
C GLU A 43 13.59 21.78 39.08
N THR A 44 14.52 22.71 39.14
CA THR A 44 15.87 22.51 38.57
C THR A 44 16.52 21.28 39.20
N CYS A 45 17.06 20.40 38.44
CA CYS A 45 17.72 19.19 38.95
C CYS A 45 18.93 19.55 39.84
N PRO A 46 18.94 19.13 41.08
CA PRO A 46 20.04 19.51 42.00
C PRO A 46 21.38 18.91 41.65
N THR A 47 21.37 17.74 40.97
CA THR A 47 22.60 17.00 40.62
C THR A 47 23.35 17.60 39.43
N CYS A 48 22.66 18.20 38.50
CA CYS A 48 23.28 18.82 37.33
C CYS A 48 22.99 20.33 37.20
N GLU A 49 22.33 20.89 38.16
CA GLU A 49 22.00 22.35 38.21
C GLU A 49 21.33 22.88 36.95
N GLY A 50 20.48 22.04 36.31
CA GLY A 50 19.79 22.36 35.09
C GLY A 50 20.54 21.98 33.80
N HIS A 51 21.78 21.55 33.87
CA HIS A 51 22.60 21.27 32.69
C HIS A 51 22.25 19.93 31.98
N GLY A 52 21.48 19.04 32.59
CA GLY A 52 21.11 17.74 32.05
C GLY A 52 22.25 16.73 31.97
N GLN A 53 23.48 17.15 32.28
CA GLN A 53 24.70 16.35 32.20
C GLN A 53 25.56 16.57 33.42
N VAL A 54 26.26 15.54 33.84
CA VAL A 54 27.27 15.62 34.91
C VAL A 54 28.66 15.36 34.34
N ARG A 55 29.66 16.07 34.86
CA ARG A 55 31.04 15.91 34.48
C ARG A 55 31.76 15.15 35.58
N THR A 56 32.36 14.04 35.23
CA THR A 56 33.20 13.24 36.14
C THR A 56 34.62 13.30 35.63
N SER A 57 35.53 13.81 36.46
CA SER A 57 36.97 13.83 36.17
C SER A 57 37.62 12.54 36.69
N GLN A 58 38.23 11.76 35.81
CA GLN A 58 39.07 10.63 36.13
C GLN A 58 40.48 10.91 35.65
N GLY A 59 41.36 11.37 36.57
CA GLY A 59 42.72 11.77 36.25
C GLY A 59 42.74 12.96 35.30
N PHE A 60 43.38 12.80 34.13
CA PHE A 60 43.52 13.83 33.11
C PHE A 60 42.30 13.90 32.14
N PHE A 61 41.33 13.01 32.26
CA PHE A 61 40.17 12.98 31.35
C PHE A 61 38.91 13.43 32.11
N THR A 62 38.16 14.29 31.44
CA THR A 62 36.81 14.69 31.87
C THR A 62 35.80 13.97 31.03
N ILE A 63 34.99 13.11 31.62
CA ILE A 63 33.91 12.37 30.96
C ILE A 63 32.60 13.11 31.25
N GLN A 64 31.86 13.42 30.21
CA GLN A 64 30.54 14.00 30.33
C GLN A 64 29.48 12.92 30.15
N GLN A 65 28.60 12.76 31.13
CA GLN A 65 27.55 11.74 31.15
C GLN A 65 26.19 12.39 31.32
N THR A 66 25.17 11.76 30.76
CA THR A 66 23.78 12.16 31.03
C THR A 66 23.49 12.08 32.52
N CYS A 67 22.91 13.10 33.10
CA CYS A 67 22.56 13.13 34.52
C CYS A 67 21.62 11.97 34.85
N PRO A 68 21.96 11.12 35.84
CA PRO A 68 21.16 9.94 36.18
C PRO A 68 19.80 10.32 36.75
N ASP A 69 19.70 11.46 37.49
CA ASP A 69 18.48 11.85 38.17
C ASP A 69 17.44 12.46 37.20
N CYS A 70 17.82 13.40 36.37
CA CYS A 70 16.92 14.04 35.42
C CYS A 70 16.96 13.38 34.02
N ARG A 71 17.83 12.41 33.77
CA ARG A 71 18.00 11.70 32.48
C ARG A 71 18.18 12.63 31.27
N GLY A 72 18.85 13.75 31.51
CA GLY A 72 19.14 14.73 30.45
C GLY A 72 18.15 15.90 30.40
N GLU A 73 17.07 15.88 31.15
CA GLU A 73 16.03 16.92 31.09
C GLU A 73 16.38 18.24 31.81
N GLY A 74 17.35 18.19 32.74
CA GLY A 74 17.76 19.36 33.54
C GLY A 74 16.77 19.68 34.68
N GLU A 75 15.57 19.13 34.63
CA GLU A 75 14.48 19.39 35.60
C GLU A 75 13.96 18.06 36.17
N VAL A 76 13.42 18.12 37.39
CA VAL A 76 12.83 16.98 38.09
C VAL A 76 11.40 17.32 38.52
N ILE A 77 10.47 16.43 38.24
CA ILE A 77 9.08 16.56 38.66
C ILE A 77 8.90 15.85 39.97
N LYS A 78 8.72 16.60 41.09
CA LYS A 78 8.47 16.01 42.42
C LYS A 78 7.10 15.37 42.53
N ASN A 79 6.07 16.03 42.00
CA ASN A 79 4.70 15.56 42.03
C ASN A 79 4.22 15.19 40.60
N PRO A 80 4.49 13.97 40.13
CA PRO A 80 4.06 13.56 38.80
C PRO A 80 2.53 13.43 38.73
N CYS A 81 1.96 13.85 37.61
CA CYS A 81 0.55 13.70 37.32
C CYS A 81 0.10 12.24 37.43
N LYS A 82 -0.85 11.95 38.33
CA LYS A 82 -1.36 10.59 38.59
C LYS A 82 -1.95 9.91 37.36
N SER A 83 -2.56 10.68 36.45
CA SER A 83 -3.19 10.13 35.23
C SER A 83 -2.21 9.68 34.17
N CYS A 84 -1.02 10.27 34.07
CA CYS A 84 -0.04 9.96 33.03
C CYS A 84 1.34 9.53 33.56
N GLY A 85 1.51 9.46 34.89
CA GLY A 85 2.77 9.06 35.52
C GLY A 85 3.96 9.97 35.18
N GLY A 86 3.72 11.26 34.97
CA GLY A 86 4.76 12.24 34.62
C GLY A 86 5.01 12.39 33.11
N SER A 87 4.49 11.50 32.25
CA SER A 87 4.75 11.55 30.81
C SER A 87 4.08 12.70 30.07
N GLY A 88 3.07 13.31 30.63
CA GLY A 88 2.22 14.32 29.96
C GLY A 88 1.28 13.75 28.89
N ARG A 89 1.34 12.45 28.62
CA ARG A 89 0.62 11.77 27.53
C ARG A 89 -0.08 10.53 28.04
N VAL A 90 -1.21 10.17 27.42
CA VAL A 90 -1.95 8.93 27.72
C VAL A 90 -2.28 8.19 26.45
N ASP A 91 -2.27 6.87 26.49
CA ASP A 91 -2.62 6.04 25.35
C ASP A 91 -4.13 6.11 25.09
N LYS A 92 -4.50 6.28 23.83
CA LYS A 92 -5.89 6.30 23.38
C LYS A 92 -6.05 5.66 22.03
N LYS A 93 -7.08 4.84 21.90
CA LYS A 93 -7.55 4.36 20.59
C LYS A 93 -8.35 5.47 19.92
N LYS A 94 -8.02 5.76 18.65
CA LYS A 94 -8.67 6.77 17.83
C LYS A 94 -9.11 6.17 16.52
N SER A 95 -10.31 6.53 16.06
CA SER A 95 -10.82 6.15 14.76
C SER A 95 -10.77 7.35 13.84
N LEU A 96 -10.14 7.22 12.70
CA LEU A 96 -9.99 8.29 11.72
C LEU A 96 -10.60 7.86 10.40
N LEU A 97 -11.39 8.74 9.80
CA LEU A 97 -11.89 8.57 8.44
C LEU A 97 -10.78 8.97 7.46
N VAL A 98 -10.44 8.06 6.56
CA VAL A 98 -9.45 8.27 5.51
C VAL A 98 -10.12 8.15 4.16
N GLU A 99 -9.87 9.09 3.29
CA GLU A 99 -10.35 9.09 1.91
C GLU A 99 -9.17 8.87 0.97
N ILE A 100 -9.21 7.77 0.23
CA ILE A 100 -8.21 7.39 -0.76
C ILE A 100 -8.81 7.69 -2.13
N PRO A 101 -8.17 8.57 -2.92
CA PRO A 101 -8.64 8.88 -4.27
C PRO A 101 -8.49 7.69 -5.20
N ALA A 102 -9.38 7.61 -6.20
CA ALA A 102 -9.24 6.63 -7.28
C ALA A 102 -7.93 6.85 -8.04
N GLY A 103 -7.30 5.77 -8.48
CA GLY A 103 -6.05 5.80 -9.23
C GLY A 103 -4.79 5.98 -8.37
N VAL A 104 -4.89 5.91 -7.05
CA VAL A 104 -3.73 6.04 -6.17
C VAL A 104 -2.64 5.02 -6.55
N GLU A 105 -1.38 5.45 -6.52
CA GLU A 105 -0.23 4.59 -6.80
C GLU A 105 0.20 3.82 -5.56
N ASP A 106 0.83 2.66 -5.77
CA ASP A 106 1.48 1.91 -4.70
C ASP A 106 2.55 2.78 -4.02
N ALA A 107 2.81 2.53 -2.74
CA ALA A 107 3.71 3.29 -1.89
C ALA A 107 3.36 4.80 -1.74
N THR A 108 2.19 5.24 -2.19
CA THR A 108 1.73 6.62 -1.97
C THR A 108 1.60 6.91 -0.48
N LYS A 109 2.05 8.12 -0.07
CA LYS A 109 2.00 8.60 1.30
C LYS A 109 0.91 9.65 1.47
N ILE A 110 -0.07 9.36 2.30
CA ILE A 110 -1.14 10.32 2.67
C ILE A 110 -0.80 10.87 4.06
N ARG A 111 -0.66 12.19 4.19
CA ARG A 111 -0.37 12.86 5.46
C ARG A 111 -1.65 13.38 6.09
N LEU A 112 -1.90 12.96 7.31
CA LEU A 112 -2.94 13.52 8.19
C LEU A 112 -2.27 14.39 9.24
N THR A 113 -2.34 15.69 9.06
CA THR A 113 -1.67 16.68 9.91
C THR A 113 -2.27 16.70 11.31
N GLY A 114 -1.41 16.63 12.34
CA GLY A 114 -1.81 16.67 13.75
C GLY A 114 -2.46 15.38 14.28
N GLU A 115 -2.58 14.33 13.46
CA GLU A 115 -3.19 13.05 13.83
C GLU A 115 -2.19 12.01 14.38
N GLY A 116 -0.92 12.37 14.50
CA GLY A 116 0.12 11.57 15.11
C GLY A 116 0.09 11.61 16.65
N GLU A 117 1.18 11.19 17.27
CA GLU A 117 1.34 11.25 18.72
C GLU A 117 1.45 12.69 19.23
N ALA A 118 0.90 12.94 20.40
CA ALA A 118 1.09 14.22 21.12
C ALA A 118 2.57 14.47 21.40
N GLY A 119 2.98 15.71 21.25
CA GLY A 119 4.33 16.15 21.60
C GLY A 119 4.64 15.97 23.08
N ILE A 120 5.91 15.99 23.44
CA ILE A 120 6.39 15.93 24.81
C ILE A 120 6.21 17.31 25.45
N LYS A 121 6.00 17.34 26.76
CA LYS A 121 5.88 18.59 27.55
C LYS A 121 4.85 19.57 26.96
N GLY A 122 3.71 19.04 26.51
CA GLY A 122 2.62 19.87 25.96
C GLY A 122 2.85 20.39 24.54
N GLY A 123 3.89 19.95 23.87
CA GLY A 123 4.19 20.29 22.48
C GLY A 123 3.06 19.91 21.51
N PRO A 124 3.09 20.40 20.26
CA PRO A 124 2.10 20.06 19.25
C PRO A 124 2.16 18.57 18.91
N SER A 125 1.02 18.02 18.47
CA SER A 125 0.97 16.66 17.94
C SER A 125 1.73 16.58 16.61
N GLY A 126 2.38 15.45 16.39
CA GLY A 126 2.98 15.14 15.11
C GLY A 126 1.94 14.72 14.09
N ASP A 127 2.38 14.27 12.92
CA ASP A 127 1.54 13.84 11.83
C ASP A 127 1.43 12.31 11.77
N LEU A 128 0.33 11.84 11.20
CA LEU A 128 0.15 10.45 10.81
C LEU A 128 0.38 10.33 9.30
N TYR A 129 1.27 9.43 8.92
CA TYR A 129 1.50 9.06 7.52
C TYR A 129 0.89 7.70 7.25
N ILE A 130 -0.01 7.65 6.28
CA ILE A 130 -0.61 6.42 5.79
C ILE A 130 0.13 6.04 4.51
N PHE A 131 0.69 4.83 4.50
CA PHE A 131 1.34 4.24 3.33
C PHE A 131 0.36 3.29 2.67
N ILE A 132 0.09 3.51 1.41
CA ILE A 132 -0.73 2.63 0.61
C ILE A 132 0.12 1.45 0.15
N ILE A 133 -0.41 0.24 0.35
CA ILE A 133 0.20 -1.00 -0.11
C ILE A 133 -0.82 -1.70 -1.00
N GLU A 134 -0.47 -1.88 -2.28
CA GLU A 134 -1.32 -2.59 -3.23
C GLU A 134 -1.28 -4.09 -2.97
N LYS A 135 -2.46 -4.73 -2.86
CA LYS A 135 -2.57 -6.17 -2.78
C LYS A 135 -2.37 -6.81 -4.15
N PRO A 136 -1.58 -7.89 -4.23
CA PRO A 136 -1.49 -8.68 -5.47
C PRO A 136 -2.87 -9.14 -5.92
N HIS A 137 -3.19 -8.95 -7.20
CA HIS A 137 -4.45 -9.39 -7.77
C HIS A 137 -4.28 -10.74 -8.50
N SER A 138 -5.33 -11.58 -8.48
CA SER A 138 -5.27 -12.96 -9.00
C SER A 138 -5.08 -13.03 -10.52
N ILE A 139 -5.61 -12.07 -11.27
CA ILE A 139 -5.63 -12.08 -12.73
C ILE A 139 -4.98 -10.84 -13.36
N PHE A 140 -5.03 -9.68 -12.70
CA PHE A 140 -4.48 -8.46 -13.25
C PHE A 140 -3.10 -8.16 -12.66
N LYS A 141 -2.18 -7.74 -13.53
CA LYS A 141 -0.93 -7.10 -13.14
C LYS A 141 -1.03 -5.62 -13.51
N ARG A 142 -0.55 -4.76 -12.62
CA ARG A 142 -0.57 -3.31 -12.82
C ARG A 142 0.79 -2.80 -13.25
N ASP A 143 0.79 -1.85 -14.16
CA ASP A 143 1.92 -0.99 -14.46
C ASP A 143 1.42 0.45 -14.60
N VAL A 144 1.71 1.28 -13.61
CA VAL A 144 1.19 2.65 -13.45
C VAL A 144 -0.35 2.67 -13.50
N ASN A 145 -0.96 3.08 -14.61
CA ASN A 145 -2.40 3.11 -14.83
C ASN A 145 -2.89 2.02 -15.79
N ASN A 146 -1.96 1.27 -16.39
CA ASN A 146 -2.29 0.18 -17.28
C ASN A 146 -2.46 -1.13 -16.51
N LEU A 147 -3.32 -1.98 -17.03
CA LEU A 147 -3.53 -3.33 -16.53
C LEU A 147 -3.08 -4.34 -17.57
N TYR A 148 -2.53 -5.44 -17.11
CA TYR A 148 -2.10 -6.57 -17.92
C TYR A 148 -2.83 -7.81 -17.47
N LEU A 149 -3.35 -8.55 -18.43
CA LEU A 149 -4.10 -9.78 -18.21
C LEU A 149 -3.60 -10.83 -19.21
N GLN A 150 -3.28 -12.02 -18.72
CA GLN A 150 -3.04 -13.17 -19.56
C GLN A 150 -4.37 -13.90 -19.82
N ALA A 151 -4.84 -13.93 -21.07
CA ALA A 151 -6.12 -14.51 -21.45
C ALA A 151 -5.91 -15.86 -22.13
N PRO A 152 -6.51 -16.93 -21.61
CA PRO A 152 -6.54 -18.22 -22.28
C PRO A 152 -7.39 -18.14 -23.55
N ILE A 153 -6.82 -18.53 -24.67
CA ILE A 153 -7.49 -18.56 -25.98
C ILE A 153 -7.54 -20.01 -26.46
N PRO A 154 -8.72 -20.59 -26.74
CA PRO A 154 -8.81 -21.91 -27.32
C PRO A 154 -8.04 -21.99 -28.64
N MET A 155 -7.26 -23.06 -28.87
CA MET A 155 -6.47 -23.26 -30.10
C MET A 155 -7.31 -23.03 -31.38
N ILE A 156 -8.54 -23.49 -31.40
CA ILE A 156 -9.44 -23.33 -32.55
C ILE A 156 -9.73 -21.84 -32.82
N SER A 157 -9.98 -21.05 -31.79
CA SER A 157 -10.20 -19.61 -31.92
C SER A 157 -8.92 -18.87 -32.33
N ALA A 158 -7.76 -19.34 -31.92
CA ALA A 158 -6.49 -18.76 -32.32
C ALA A 158 -6.19 -19.05 -33.81
N VAL A 159 -6.52 -20.24 -34.30
CA VAL A 159 -6.28 -20.65 -35.69
C VAL A 159 -7.30 -20.00 -36.64
N LEU A 160 -8.59 -20.13 -36.36
CA LEU A 160 -9.67 -19.72 -37.27
C LEU A 160 -10.14 -18.28 -37.05
N GLY A 161 -9.72 -17.66 -35.99
CA GLY A 161 -10.29 -16.42 -35.50
C GLY A 161 -11.57 -16.65 -34.67
N GLY A 162 -11.99 -15.61 -33.98
CA GLY A 162 -13.17 -15.73 -33.12
C GLY A 162 -13.32 -14.52 -32.21
N ALA A 163 -13.94 -14.74 -31.07
CA ALA A 163 -14.01 -13.78 -30.01
C ALA A 163 -13.94 -14.46 -28.66
N ILE A 164 -13.31 -13.80 -27.70
CA ILE A 164 -13.25 -14.23 -26.29
C ILE A 164 -13.91 -13.19 -25.42
N GLU A 165 -14.40 -13.61 -24.27
CA GLU A 165 -14.95 -12.74 -23.23
C GLU A 165 -13.90 -12.54 -22.15
N VAL A 166 -13.62 -11.29 -21.84
CA VAL A 166 -12.55 -10.88 -20.92
C VAL A 166 -13.17 -10.04 -19.80
N PRO A 167 -12.93 -10.41 -18.53
CA PRO A 167 -13.37 -9.58 -17.41
C PRO A 167 -12.56 -8.29 -17.37
N THR A 168 -13.19 -7.23 -16.92
CA THR A 168 -12.54 -5.95 -16.65
C THR A 168 -12.65 -5.61 -15.17
N LEU A 169 -11.79 -4.72 -14.69
CA LEU A 169 -11.74 -4.37 -13.27
C LEU A 169 -13.02 -3.69 -12.75
N ASP A 170 -13.80 -3.08 -13.65
CA ASP A 170 -15.11 -2.50 -13.31
C ASP A 170 -16.23 -3.55 -13.17
N GLY A 171 -15.91 -4.85 -13.26
CA GLY A 171 -16.86 -5.95 -13.17
C GLY A 171 -17.63 -6.23 -14.47
N SER A 172 -17.38 -5.46 -15.53
CA SER A 172 -17.98 -5.72 -16.84
C SER A 172 -17.20 -6.79 -17.62
N ILE A 173 -17.87 -7.42 -18.59
CA ILE A 173 -17.25 -8.37 -19.51
C ILE A 173 -17.17 -7.71 -20.89
N VAL A 174 -15.98 -7.72 -21.48
CA VAL A 174 -15.74 -7.16 -22.82
C VAL A 174 -15.44 -8.30 -23.80
N LYS A 175 -16.14 -8.26 -24.93
CA LYS A 175 -15.90 -9.21 -26.04
C LYS A 175 -14.77 -8.70 -26.92
N VAL A 176 -13.69 -9.47 -27.02
CA VAL A 176 -12.49 -9.14 -27.78
C VAL A 176 -12.42 -10.03 -29.00
N LYS A 177 -12.30 -9.40 -30.19
CA LYS A 177 -12.14 -10.11 -31.45
C LYS A 177 -10.70 -10.60 -31.59
N ILE A 178 -10.54 -11.90 -31.86
CA ILE A 178 -9.26 -12.56 -32.06
C ILE A 178 -9.11 -12.83 -33.56
N PRO A 179 -8.08 -12.26 -34.22
CA PRO A 179 -7.79 -12.54 -35.61
C PRO A 179 -7.37 -14.00 -35.83
N ALA A 180 -7.66 -14.54 -37.03
CA ALA A 180 -7.15 -15.85 -37.38
C ALA A 180 -5.60 -15.84 -37.45
N GLY A 181 -4.98 -16.93 -36.99
CA GLY A 181 -3.53 -17.04 -36.91
C GLY A 181 -2.87 -16.37 -35.73
N THR A 182 -3.65 -15.99 -34.71
CA THR A 182 -3.13 -15.41 -33.46
C THR A 182 -2.20 -16.38 -32.76
N GLN A 183 -1.00 -15.91 -32.39
CA GLN A 183 0.01 -16.70 -31.70
C GLN A 183 -0.02 -16.42 -30.18
N SER A 184 0.47 -17.37 -29.39
CA SER A 184 0.73 -17.16 -27.98
C SER A 184 1.73 -16.02 -27.80
N GLY A 185 1.48 -15.12 -26.82
CA GLY A 185 2.26 -13.89 -26.62
C GLY A 185 1.80 -12.69 -27.46
N SER A 186 0.80 -12.87 -28.35
CA SER A 186 0.20 -11.72 -29.06
C SER A 186 -0.52 -10.79 -28.08
N ASN A 187 -0.32 -9.48 -28.24
CA ASN A 187 -0.91 -8.50 -27.34
C ASN A 187 -2.09 -7.75 -28.00
N PHE A 188 -3.19 -7.64 -27.29
CA PHE A 188 -4.37 -6.87 -27.67
C PHE A 188 -4.57 -5.72 -26.69
N ARG A 189 -4.76 -4.51 -27.20
CA ARG A 189 -4.98 -3.30 -26.39
C ARG A 189 -6.46 -2.96 -26.34
N LEU A 190 -6.99 -2.86 -25.15
CA LEU A 190 -8.34 -2.38 -24.88
C LEU A 190 -8.26 -0.97 -24.27
N SER A 191 -8.53 0.03 -25.09
CA SER A 191 -8.40 1.43 -24.69
C SER A 191 -9.38 1.80 -23.58
N ASN A 192 -8.92 2.62 -22.62
CA ASN A 192 -9.70 3.13 -21.48
C ASN A 192 -10.27 2.02 -20.56
N LYS A 193 -9.63 0.84 -20.50
CA LYS A 193 -10.03 -0.27 -19.62
C LYS A 193 -9.05 -0.52 -18.47
N GLY A 194 -8.05 0.36 -18.29
CA GLY A 194 -7.13 0.39 -17.15
C GLY A 194 -7.67 1.16 -15.95
N LEU A 195 -6.75 1.54 -15.06
CA LEU A 195 -7.02 2.33 -13.86
C LEU A 195 -7.23 3.82 -14.19
N PRO A 196 -8.02 4.54 -13.40
CA PRO A 196 -8.15 5.98 -13.54
C PRO A 196 -6.84 6.68 -13.14
N GLU A 197 -6.57 7.83 -13.74
CA GLU A 197 -5.51 8.72 -13.32
C GLU A 197 -5.98 9.61 -12.17
N ILE A 198 -5.09 9.87 -11.19
CA ILE A 198 -5.41 10.76 -10.07
C ILE A 198 -5.76 12.15 -10.61
N ARG A 199 -6.92 12.68 -10.20
CA ARG A 199 -7.41 14.02 -10.55
C ARG A 199 -7.69 14.26 -12.05
N GLN A 200 -7.63 13.24 -12.89
CA GLN A 200 -7.98 13.31 -14.30
C GLN A 200 -9.19 12.43 -14.60
N LYS A 201 -9.87 12.71 -15.72
CA LYS A 201 -10.97 11.84 -16.21
C LYS A 201 -10.46 10.76 -17.15
N THR A 202 -9.16 10.71 -17.38
CA THR A 202 -8.49 9.73 -18.24
C THR A 202 -8.28 8.42 -17.49
N ARG A 203 -8.29 7.33 -18.24
CA ARG A 203 -8.00 5.99 -17.75
C ARG A 203 -6.88 5.38 -18.59
N GLY A 204 -6.06 4.56 -17.97
CA GLY A 204 -5.11 3.71 -18.68
C GLY A 204 -5.81 2.64 -19.52
N ASP A 205 -5.04 1.78 -20.11
CA ASP A 205 -5.50 0.72 -21.00
C ASP A 205 -5.38 -0.65 -20.33
N LEU A 206 -6.14 -1.62 -20.84
CA LEU A 206 -5.96 -3.02 -20.51
C LEU A 206 -5.25 -3.70 -21.66
N PHE A 207 -4.09 -4.28 -21.38
CA PHE A 207 -3.32 -5.09 -22.30
C PHE A 207 -3.60 -6.57 -22.01
N LEU A 208 -4.00 -7.27 -23.06
CA LEU A 208 -4.35 -8.67 -23.02
C LEU A 208 -3.30 -9.45 -23.79
N GLU A 209 -2.54 -10.28 -23.07
CA GLU A 209 -1.59 -11.21 -23.66
C GLU A 209 -2.30 -12.52 -23.97
N ALA A 210 -2.27 -12.93 -25.23
CA ALA A 210 -2.85 -14.20 -25.67
C ALA A 210 -2.04 -15.38 -25.15
N PHE A 211 -2.69 -16.31 -24.48
CA PHE A 211 -2.14 -17.61 -24.12
C PHE A 211 -2.95 -18.69 -24.81
N VAL A 212 -2.39 -19.28 -25.86
CA VAL A 212 -3.10 -20.32 -26.63
C VAL A 212 -3.09 -21.63 -25.88
N GLU A 213 -4.28 -22.11 -25.53
CA GLU A 213 -4.44 -23.38 -24.83
C GLU A 213 -4.52 -24.54 -25.80
N THR A 214 -3.65 -25.52 -25.60
CA THR A 214 -3.71 -26.79 -26.31
C THR A 214 -4.84 -27.65 -25.72
N PRO A 215 -5.78 -28.14 -26.57
CA PRO A 215 -6.88 -28.94 -26.09
C PRO A 215 -6.40 -30.27 -25.50
N VAL A 216 -6.92 -30.61 -24.34
CA VAL A 216 -6.67 -31.90 -23.67
C VAL A 216 -7.91 -32.80 -23.73
N ASN A 217 -7.76 -34.12 -23.45
CA ASN A 217 -8.85 -35.09 -23.42
C ASN A 217 -9.61 -35.23 -24.75
N LEU A 218 -8.89 -35.19 -25.85
CA LEU A 218 -9.47 -35.31 -27.18
C LEU A 218 -10.12 -36.67 -27.42
N SER A 219 -11.31 -36.66 -28.02
CA SER A 219 -11.98 -37.87 -28.56
C SER A 219 -11.20 -38.46 -29.70
N LYS A 220 -11.48 -39.75 -30.03
CA LYS A 220 -10.84 -40.44 -31.16
C LYS A 220 -11.04 -39.66 -32.48
N LYS A 221 -12.26 -39.20 -32.76
CA LYS A 221 -12.59 -38.39 -33.95
C LYS A 221 -11.79 -37.08 -34.01
N GLN A 222 -11.63 -36.37 -32.89
CA GLN A 222 -10.83 -35.14 -32.86
C GLN A 222 -9.33 -35.39 -33.14
N LYS A 223 -8.80 -36.48 -32.59
CA LYS A 223 -7.41 -36.92 -32.88
C LYS A 223 -7.21 -37.23 -34.35
N ASP A 224 -8.16 -37.94 -34.98
CA ASP A 224 -8.08 -38.29 -36.38
C ASP A 224 -8.15 -37.03 -37.28
N LEU A 225 -9.02 -36.08 -36.96
CA LEU A 225 -9.07 -34.78 -37.66
C LEU A 225 -7.77 -33.97 -37.55
N LEU A 226 -7.14 -33.95 -36.39
CA LEU A 226 -5.84 -33.27 -36.24
C LEU A 226 -4.73 -33.94 -37.01
N LYS A 227 -4.72 -35.29 -37.13
CA LYS A 227 -3.77 -36.02 -38.00
C LYS A 227 -3.96 -35.68 -39.46
N GLN A 228 -5.20 -35.66 -39.96
CA GLN A 228 -5.51 -35.23 -41.32
C GLN A 228 -5.03 -33.82 -41.62
N PHE A 229 -5.25 -32.89 -40.67
CA PHE A 229 -4.75 -31.52 -40.78
C PHE A 229 -3.22 -31.46 -40.90
N GLU A 230 -2.49 -32.29 -40.15
CA GLU A 230 -1.03 -32.39 -40.22
C GLU A 230 -0.54 -32.95 -41.56
N GLU A 231 -1.21 -34.00 -42.08
CA GLU A 231 -0.91 -34.60 -43.37
C GLU A 231 -1.08 -33.62 -44.55
N ASP A 232 -2.18 -32.86 -44.55
CA ASP A 232 -2.45 -31.83 -45.56
C ASP A 232 -1.39 -30.71 -45.55
N LYS A 233 -0.93 -30.30 -44.36
CA LYS A 233 0.13 -29.30 -44.19
C LYS A 233 1.47 -29.79 -44.74
N ASN A 234 1.82 -31.05 -44.47
CA ASN A 234 3.08 -31.64 -44.91
C ASN A 234 3.13 -31.87 -46.43
N GLN A 235 1.98 -32.08 -47.10
CA GLN A 235 1.93 -32.16 -48.56
C GLN A 235 2.26 -30.83 -49.23
N LYS A 236 1.87 -29.69 -48.66
CA LYS A 236 2.20 -28.36 -49.19
C LYS A 236 3.68 -27.98 -49.06
N PHE A 237 4.41 -28.57 -48.12
CA PHE A 237 5.86 -28.35 -47.98
C PHE A 237 6.72 -29.29 -48.88
N LYS A 238 6.12 -30.28 -49.54
CA LYS A 238 6.82 -31.21 -50.42
C LYS A 238 6.70 -30.86 -51.91
N SER A 239 6.00 -29.79 -52.26
CA SER A 239 5.97 -29.33 -53.67
C SER A 239 7.13 -28.37 -53.89
N PRO A 240 8.01 -28.63 -54.89
CA PRO A 240 9.18 -27.83 -55.21
C PRO A 240 8.83 -26.44 -55.73
#